data_43df0ec1131791e8937bd4286540e254
#
_entry.id   43df0ec1131791e8937bd4286540e254
#
_cell.length_a   1.000
_cell.length_b   1.000
_cell.length_c   1.000
_cell.angle_alpha   90.00
_cell.angle_beta   90.00
_cell.angle_gamma   90.00
#
_symmetry.space_group_name_H-M   'P 1'
#
loop_
_entity.id
_entity.type
_entity.pdbx_description
1 polymer ?
#
loop_
_entity_poly.entity_id
_entity_poly.type
_entity_poly.pdbx_seq_one_letter_code
_entity_poly.pdbx_strand_id
1 'polypeptide(L)'
;MFPGQGSIYVGMGKKLCENHELARRTFEEASDAISVDMKKLCFTADLKELTKTENSQPAILTASVAAYRVLQETTGFRPHYFAGHSLGEFSALTCAKAIDFADAVTLVKKRGELMRDASGDSQGLMTAVGKVPKQKIIDICSEISASDSVVCVSNYNSLKQNVISGHKDAVIAAEKRLADLGASVKRLNVSAAFHSPLMQPALEQFKIVLNEYSFRQPEGIVLSNVTARPHTADQIAERMAQQLVSPVRWQESMEYLKEQKIRLAVDVGPGKVLRNLMFDNFPNVKALTYDASDDANELIKLLENEKTIPFISRCMGLAVATKNLCNDAQVYEANVVEPYRQLQLMQETVDAENRGASEDEMRRAKQLLLQIFNAKKVPANEQEERLQRLYLDTETESLFNA
;
A
#
# COMPACT_ATOMS: atom_id res chain seq x y z
N MET A 1 -0.50 1.57 1.01
CA MET A 1 -0.89 0.50 1.95
C MET A 1 -2.22 0.86 2.60
N PHE A 2 -3.10 -0.13 2.84
CA PHE A 2 -4.44 0.09 3.39
C PHE A 2 -4.65 -0.78 4.64
N PRO A 3 -4.97 -0.18 5.79
CA PRO A 3 -5.03 -0.90 7.06
C PRO A 3 -6.30 -1.73 7.21
N GLY A 4 -6.25 -2.67 8.17
CA GLY A 4 -7.38 -3.47 8.62
C GLY A 4 -7.94 -3.01 9.97
N GLN A 5 -8.75 -3.88 10.62
CA GLN A 5 -9.53 -3.56 11.83
C GLN A 5 -8.69 -3.07 13.03
N GLY A 6 -7.38 -3.38 13.06
CA GLY A 6 -6.48 -2.89 14.13
C GLY A 6 -6.21 -1.38 14.13
N SER A 7 -6.68 -0.64 13.13
CA SER A 7 -6.42 0.79 12.94
C SER A 7 -7.60 1.70 13.34
N ILE A 8 -8.71 1.14 13.80
CA ILE A 8 -9.96 1.85 14.06
C ILE A 8 -9.86 2.79 15.28
N TYR A 9 -10.43 3.98 15.14
CA TYR A 9 -10.63 4.91 16.27
C TYR A 9 -11.83 5.84 15.99
N VAL A 10 -12.46 6.36 17.03
CA VAL A 10 -13.57 7.33 16.92
C VAL A 10 -13.03 8.67 16.43
N GLY A 11 -13.64 9.22 15.39
CA GLY A 11 -13.21 10.45 14.72
C GLY A 11 -12.38 10.22 13.45
N MET A 12 -12.10 8.96 13.07
CA MET A 12 -11.38 8.68 11.83
C MET A 12 -12.11 9.25 10.62
N GLY A 13 -11.36 9.96 9.76
CA GLY A 13 -11.90 10.65 8.57
C GLY A 13 -12.59 11.99 8.85
N LYS A 14 -12.88 12.36 10.11
CA LYS A 14 -13.59 13.60 10.45
C LYS A 14 -12.86 14.85 9.94
N LYS A 15 -11.59 15.00 10.31
CA LYS A 15 -10.75 16.14 9.88
C LYS A 15 -10.64 16.22 8.36
N LEU A 16 -10.57 15.08 7.69
CA LEU A 16 -10.51 15.02 6.23
C LEU A 16 -11.81 15.52 5.61
N CYS A 17 -12.98 15.13 6.15
CA CYS A 17 -14.28 15.62 5.72
C CYS A 17 -14.49 17.12 6.01
N GLU A 18 -13.95 17.65 7.10
CA GLU A 18 -14.01 19.08 7.43
C GLU A 18 -13.28 19.92 6.37
N ASN A 19 -12.18 19.42 5.83
CA ASN A 19 -11.30 20.17 4.93
C ASN A 19 -11.53 19.88 3.42
N HIS A 20 -12.11 18.72 3.05
CA HIS A 20 -12.21 18.29 1.65
C HIS A 20 -13.61 17.82 1.29
N GLU A 21 -14.18 18.46 0.27
CA GLU A 21 -15.50 18.09 -0.28
C GLU A 21 -15.52 16.65 -0.81
N LEU A 22 -14.47 16.22 -1.47
CA LEU A 22 -14.34 14.88 -2.01
C LEU A 22 -14.44 13.80 -0.91
N ALA A 23 -13.87 14.07 0.28
CA ALA A 23 -14.02 13.19 1.42
C ALA A 23 -15.48 13.15 1.92
N ARG A 24 -16.15 14.31 2.02
CA ARG A 24 -17.58 14.36 2.42
C ARG A 24 -18.46 13.54 1.51
N ARG A 25 -18.29 13.68 0.19
CA ARG A 25 -19.02 12.90 -0.83
C ARG A 25 -18.72 11.41 -0.74
N THR A 26 -17.47 11.03 -0.46
CA THR A 26 -17.11 9.61 -0.30
C THR A 26 -17.83 8.99 0.90
N PHE A 27 -17.95 9.71 2.02
CA PHE A 27 -18.73 9.25 3.17
C PHE A 27 -20.23 9.19 2.90
N GLU A 28 -20.77 10.09 2.09
CA GLU A 28 -22.18 10.08 1.65
C GLU A 28 -22.45 8.92 0.70
N GLU A 29 -21.59 8.71 -0.30
CA GLU A 29 -21.67 7.56 -1.22
C GLU A 29 -21.68 6.22 -0.44
N ALA A 30 -20.84 6.09 0.59
CA ALA A 30 -20.84 4.92 1.45
C ALA A 30 -22.12 4.78 2.29
N SER A 31 -22.65 5.91 2.79
CA SER A 31 -23.91 5.91 3.56
C SER A 31 -25.09 5.46 2.71
N ASP A 32 -25.16 5.94 1.47
CA ASP A 32 -26.20 5.59 0.51
C ASP A 32 -26.14 4.10 0.12
N ALA A 33 -24.91 3.58 -0.09
CA ALA A 33 -24.70 2.20 -0.51
C ALA A 33 -25.22 1.17 0.50
N ILE A 34 -25.12 1.44 1.81
CA ILE A 34 -25.51 0.48 2.86
C ILE A 34 -26.59 0.97 3.83
N SER A 35 -27.18 2.14 3.54
CA SER A 35 -28.23 2.77 4.38
C SER A 35 -27.79 2.94 5.85
N VAL A 36 -26.53 3.33 6.08
CA VAL A 36 -25.95 3.60 7.39
C VAL A 36 -25.28 4.97 7.37
N ASP A 37 -25.60 5.83 8.34
CA ASP A 37 -24.91 7.12 8.49
C ASP A 37 -23.42 6.89 8.87
N MET A 38 -22.56 6.85 7.84
CA MET A 38 -21.12 6.59 7.98
C MET A 38 -20.42 7.70 8.74
N LYS A 39 -20.85 8.96 8.61
CA LYS A 39 -20.30 10.09 9.37
C LYS A 39 -20.60 9.91 10.85
N LYS A 40 -21.83 9.63 11.21
CA LYS A 40 -22.23 9.39 12.60
C LYS A 40 -21.47 8.18 13.17
N LEU A 41 -21.41 7.08 12.42
CA LEU A 41 -20.70 5.85 12.83
C LEU A 41 -19.21 6.11 13.09
N CYS A 42 -18.51 6.80 12.18
CA CYS A 42 -17.07 7.02 12.28
C CYS A 42 -16.70 8.14 13.26
N PHE A 43 -17.53 9.20 13.37
CA PHE A 43 -17.12 10.42 14.07
C PHE A 43 -17.59 10.50 15.51
N THR A 44 -18.72 9.89 15.85
CA THR A 44 -19.40 10.10 17.14
C THR A 44 -19.98 8.85 17.79
N ALA A 45 -20.01 7.70 17.12
CA ALA A 45 -20.52 6.47 17.72
C ALA A 45 -19.60 6.00 18.86
N ASP A 46 -20.17 5.23 19.80
CA ASP A 46 -19.36 4.53 20.79
C ASP A 46 -18.35 3.60 20.12
N LEU A 47 -17.14 3.56 20.66
CA LEU A 47 -16.08 2.68 20.16
C LEU A 47 -16.51 1.21 20.10
N LYS A 48 -17.33 0.75 21.08
CA LYS A 48 -17.87 -0.61 21.11
C LYS A 48 -18.77 -0.88 19.90
N GLU A 49 -19.58 0.10 19.49
CA GLU A 49 -20.42 -0.01 18.30
C GLU A 49 -19.57 0.02 17.03
N LEU A 50 -18.64 0.95 16.94
CA LEU A 50 -17.75 1.11 15.79
C LEU A 50 -16.84 -0.12 15.58
N THR A 51 -16.42 -0.81 16.64
CA THR A 51 -15.52 -1.98 16.57
C THR A 51 -16.22 -3.29 16.21
N LYS A 52 -17.57 -3.33 16.20
CA LYS A 52 -18.28 -4.50 15.66
C LYS A 52 -17.82 -4.76 14.23
N THR A 53 -17.54 -6.03 13.87
CA THR A 53 -16.89 -6.33 12.59
C THR A 53 -17.71 -5.90 11.38
N GLU A 54 -19.05 -5.99 11.45
CA GLU A 54 -19.99 -5.53 10.42
C GLU A 54 -20.04 -4.00 10.25
N ASN A 55 -19.58 -3.24 11.25
CA ASN A 55 -19.49 -1.78 11.23
C ASN A 55 -18.08 -1.32 10.90
N SER A 56 -17.07 -1.95 11.51
CA SER A 56 -15.67 -1.55 11.34
C SER A 56 -15.17 -1.72 9.93
N GLN A 57 -15.62 -2.76 9.23
CA GLN A 57 -15.14 -3.03 7.87
C GLN A 57 -15.56 -1.94 6.88
N PRO A 58 -16.85 -1.59 6.72
CA PRO A 58 -17.23 -0.50 5.83
C PRO A 58 -16.67 0.87 6.30
N ALA A 59 -16.55 1.10 7.61
CA ALA A 59 -16.01 2.32 8.16
C ALA A 59 -14.53 2.56 7.78
N ILE A 60 -13.68 1.54 7.92
CA ILE A 60 -12.26 1.62 7.56
C ILE A 60 -12.07 1.73 6.05
N LEU A 61 -12.84 0.95 5.26
CA LEU A 61 -12.80 1.04 3.80
C LEU A 61 -13.17 2.45 3.34
N THR A 62 -14.25 3.03 3.87
CA THR A 62 -14.71 4.39 3.55
C THR A 62 -13.64 5.43 3.88
N ALA A 63 -13.08 5.40 5.10
CA ALA A 63 -12.05 6.33 5.52
C ALA A 63 -10.77 6.19 4.66
N SER A 64 -10.38 4.97 4.32
CA SER A 64 -9.20 4.69 3.48
C SER A 64 -9.39 5.18 2.03
N VAL A 65 -10.55 4.91 1.43
CA VAL A 65 -10.86 5.37 0.07
C VAL A 65 -10.99 6.90 0.02
N ALA A 66 -11.61 7.52 1.03
CA ALA A 66 -11.69 8.97 1.13
C ALA A 66 -10.28 9.61 1.22
N ALA A 67 -9.42 9.05 2.05
CA ALA A 67 -8.03 9.51 2.18
C ALA A 67 -7.24 9.34 0.87
N TYR A 68 -7.40 8.22 0.18
CA TYR A 68 -6.74 7.98 -1.11
C TYR A 68 -7.24 8.94 -2.20
N ARG A 69 -8.56 9.14 -2.32
CA ARG A 69 -9.16 10.05 -3.30
C ARG A 69 -8.65 11.50 -3.09
N VAL A 70 -8.61 11.97 -1.83
CA VAL A 70 -8.09 13.31 -1.50
C VAL A 70 -6.59 13.41 -1.80
N LEU A 71 -5.79 12.43 -1.39
CA LEU A 71 -4.36 12.40 -1.69
C LEU A 71 -4.11 12.46 -3.21
N GLN A 72 -4.85 11.67 -3.98
CA GLN A 72 -4.75 11.65 -5.44
C GLN A 72 -5.16 12.99 -6.07
N GLU A 73 -6.27 13.58 -5.62
CA GLU A 73 -6.75 14.89 -6.12
C GLU A 73 -5.76 16.01 -5.83
N THR A 74 -5.23 16.05 -4.60
CA THR A 74 -4.37 17.16 -4.15
C THR A 74 -2.94 17.07 -4.66
N THR A 75 -2.41 15.87 -4.86
CA THR A 75 -0.99 15.68 -5.21
C THR A 75 -0.76 15.06 -6.59
N GLY A 76 -1.78 14.46 -7.21
CA GLY A 76 -1.62 13.64 -8.41
C GLY A 76 -0.98 12.28 -8.15
N PHE A 77 -0.84 11.87 -6.89
CA PHE A 77 -0.18 10.62 -6.51
C PHE A 77 -0.79 9.38 -7.18
N ARG A 78 0.02 8.61 -7.87
CA ARG A 78 -0.39 7.37 -8.56
C ARG A 78 0.58 6.24 -8.19
N PRO A 79 0.25 5.41 -7.20
CA PRO A 79 1.12 4.31 -6.80
C PRO A 79 1.10 3.19 -7.84
N HIS A 80 2.26 2.55 -8.03
CA HIS A 80 2.37 1.35 -8.86
C HIS A 80 1.90 0.09 -8.13
N TYR A 81 2.05 0.06 -6.80
CA TYR A 81 1.75 -1.08 -5.94
C TYR A 81 0.72 -0.71 -4.89
N PHE A 82 -0.21 -1.63 -4.68
CA PHE A 82 -1.23 -1.54 -3.64
C PHE A 82 -1.14 -2.79 -2.77
N ALA A 83 -1.13 -2.59 -1.46
CA ALA A 83 -1.18 -3.69 -0.50
C ALA A 83 -2.16 -3.34 0.61
N GLY A 84 -3.01 -4.26 0.98
CA GLY A 84 -3.96 -4.08 2.06
C GLY A 84 -3.87 -5.23 3.07
N HIS A 85 -4.06 -4.94 4.35
CA HIS A 85 -4.03 -5.93 5.41
C HIS A 85 -5.45 -6.41 5.72
N SER A 86 -5.77 -7.66 5.47
CA SER A 86 -7.10 -8.24 5.66
C SER A 86 -8.17 -7.41 4.95
N LEU A 87 -9.04 -6.70 5.69
CA LEU A 87 -10.00 -5.76 5.12
C LEU A 87 -9.35 -4.75 4.16
N GLY A 88 -8.16 -4.27 4.48
CA GLY A 88 -7.44 -3.31 3.63
C GLY A 88 -7.19 -3.81 2.20
N GLU A 89 -7.23 -5.11 1.94
CA GLU A 89 -7.12 -5.66 0.58
C GLU A 89 -8.32 -5.23 -0.29
N PHE A 90 -9.54 -5.13 0.29
CA PHE A 90 -10.70 -4.55 -0.40
C PHE A 90 -10.49 -3.07 -0.70
N SER A 91 -9.94 -2.31 0.25
CA SER A 91 -9.59 -0.90 0.01
C SER A 91 -8.55 -0.76 -1.10
N ALA A 92 -7.55 -1.63 -1.14
CA ALA A 92 -6.53 -1.67 -2.20
C ALA A 92 -7.14 -1.97 -3.58
N LEU A 93 -8.01 -2.98 -3.68
CA LEU A 93 -8.72 -3.34 -4.90
C LEU A 93 -9.64 -2.21 -5.38
N THR A 94 -10.34 -1.54 -4.46
CA THR A 94 -11.19 -0.39 -4.76
C THR A 94 -10.39 0.80 -5.29
N CYS A 95 -9.30 1.15 -4.63
CA CYS A 95 -8.43 2.25 -5.04
C CYS A 95 -7.69 1.96 -6.36
N ALA A 96 -7.42 0.68 -6.66
CA ALA A 96 -6.90 0.21 -7.94
C ALA A 96 -8.02 -0.04 -8.98
N LYS A 97 -9.26 0.39 -8.74
CA LYS A 97 -10.43 0.30 -9.62
C LYS A 97 -10.81 -1.12 -10.06
N ALA A 98 -10.41 -2.13 -9.30
CA ALA A 98 -10.80 -3.52 -9.55
C ALA A 98 -12.27 -3.80 -9.20
N ILE A 99 -12.85 -3.03 -8.29
CA ILE A 99 -14.27 -3.05 -7.90
C ILE A 99 -14.75 -1.61 -7.66
N ASP A 100 -16.02 -1.34 -7.93
CA ASP A 100 -16.63 -0.03 -7.66
C ASP A 100 -16.79 0.19 -6.15
N PHE A 101 -16.70 1.46 -5.72
CA PHE A 101 -16.65 1.75 -4.28
C PHE A 101 -17.94 1.39 -3.56
N ALA A 102 -19.10 1.68 -4.13
CA ALA A 102 -20.40 1.34 -3.53
C ALA A 102 -20.57 -0.18 -3.35
N ASP A 103 -20.14 -0.95 -4.38
CA ASP A 103 -20.13 -2.41 -4.32
C ASP A 103 -19.16 -2.91 -3.24
N ALA A 104 -17.96 -2.34 -3.15
CA ALA A 104 -16.99 -2.70 -2.14
C ALA A 104 -17.49 -2.44 -0.71
N VAL A 105 -18.18 -1.29 -0.47
CA VAL A 105 -18.78 -0.97 0.84
C VAL A 105 -19.84 -2.00 1.22
N THR A 106 -20.72 -2.35 0.28
CA THR A 106 -21.78 -3.37 0.48
C THR A 106 -21.18 -4.74 0.74
N LEU A 107 -20.17 -5.10 -0.04
CA LEU A 107 -19.48 -6.39 0.05
C LEU A 107 -18.76 -6.57 1.39
N VAL A 108 -18.05 -5.54 1.88
CA VAL A 108 -17.33 -5.66 3.16
C VAL A 108 -18.27 -5.59 4.37
N LYS A 109 -19.43 -4.92 4.25
CA LYS A 109 -20.49 -5.01 5.26
C LYS A 109 -20.99 -6.46 5.35
N LYS A 110 -21.30 -7.09 4.22
CA LYS A 110 -21.73 -8.48 4.16
C LYS A 110 -20.68 -9.43 4.68
N ARG A 111 -19.41 -9.20 4.32
CA ARG A 111 -18.26 -9.93 4.88
C ARG A 111 -18.24 -9.85 6.41
N GLY A 112 -18.39 -8.65 6.98
CA GLY A 112 -18.44 -8.45 8.43
C GLY A 112 -19.58 -9.18 9.10
N GLU A 113 -20.78 -9.16 8.52
CA GLU A 113 -21.95 -9.90 9.00
C GLU A 113 -21.70 -11.41 9.01
N LEU A 114 -21.21 -11.97 7.90
CA LEU A 114 -20.92 -13.41 7.79
C LEU A 114 -19.81 -13.85 8.75
N MET A 115 -18.77 -13.03 8.95
CA MET A 115 -17.71 -13.31 9.92
C MET A 115 -18.21 -13.25 11.37
N ARG A 116 -19.13 -12.33 11.69
CA ARG A 116 -19.81 -12.29 12.99
C ARG A 116 -20.65 -13.55 13.21
N ASP A 117 -21.46 -13.90 12.23
CA ASP A 117 -22.38 -15.02 12.31
C ASP A 117 -21.63 -16.37 12.41
N ALA A 118 -20.52 -16.52 11.68
CA ALA A 118 -19.64 -17.68 11.79
C ALA A 118 -18.96 -17.80 13.16
N SER A 119 -18.83 -16.69 13.88
CA SER A 119 -18.26 -16.70 15.23
C SER A 119 -19.21 -17.35 16.26
N GLY A 120 -20.53 -17.28 16.05
CA GLY A 120 -21.56 -17.90 16.88
C GLY A 120 -21.32 -17.76 18.38
N ASP A 121 -21.72 -18.79 19.12
CA ASP A 121 -21.36 -18.94 20.55
C ASP A 121 -19.93 -19.48 20.74
N SER A 122 -19.23 -19.82 19.66
CA SER A 122 -17.85 -20.30 19.72
C SER A 122 -16.93 -19.16 20.14
N GLN A 123 -16.37 -19.26 21.34
CA GLN A 123 -15.43 -18.30 21.87
C GLN A 123 -14.07 -18.43 21.15
N GLY A 124 -13.93 -17.79 19.98
CA GLY A 124 -12.66 -17.65 19.32
C GLY A 124 -11.80 -16.59 19.97
N LEU A 125 -10.48 -16.73 19.92
CA LEU A 125 -9.52 -15.74 20.38
C LEU A 125 -8.48 -15.47 19.29
N MET A 126 -7.91 -14.25 19.35
CA MET A 126 -6.73 -13.88 18.59
C MET A 126 -5.70 -13.22 19.51
N THR A 127 -4.43 -13.60 19.36
CA THR A 127 -3.34 -13.11 20.20
C THR A 127 -2.13 -12.77 19.36
N ALA A 128 -1.64 -11.53 19.50
CA ALA A 128 -0.37 -11.10 18.94
C ALA A 128 0.78 -11.71 19.74
N VAL A 129 1.75 -12.31 19.02
CA VAL A 129 2.91 -13.01 19.56
C VAL A 129 4.17 -12.39 18.97
N GLY A 130 5.12 -12.06 19.82
CA GLY A 130 6.43 -11.53 19.43
C GLY A 130 7.57 -12.13 20.23
N LYS A 131 8.80 -11.73 19.88
CA LYS A 131 10.05 -12.13 20.56
C LYS A 131 10.45 -13.61 20.43
N VAL A 132 9.76 -14.40 19.66
CA VAL A 132 10.11 -15.80 19.35
C VAL A 132 10.13 -16.03 17.85
N PRO A 133 10.93 -16.96 17.33
CA PRO A 133 10.97 -17.26 15.91
C PRO A 133 9.61 -17.75 15.38
N LYS A 134 9.25 -17.32 14.18
CA LYS A 134 8.01 -17.72 13.49
C LYS A 134 7.78 -19.22 13.47
N GLN A 135 8.83 -20.00 13.16
CA GLN A 135 8.73 -21.45 13.10
C GLN A 135 8.29 -22.04 14.45
N LYS A 136 8.79 -21.50 15.55
CA LYS A 136 8.42 -21.98 16.90
C LYS A 136 6.95 -21.73 17.22
N ILE A 137 6.39 -20.63 16.73
CA ILE A 137 4.94 -20.34 16.88
C ILE A 137 4.15 -21.36 16.07
N ILE A 138 4.56 -21.66 14.83
CA ILE A 138 3.91 -22.65 13.96
C ILE A 138 3.93 -24.02 14.62
N ASP A 139 5.08 -24.47 15.11
CA ASP A 139 5.25 -25.77 15.73
C ASP A 139 4.33 -25.92 16.95
N ILE A 140 4.28 -24.93 17.84
CA ILE A 140 3.41 -24.94 19.03
C ILE A 140 1.93 -24.95 18.64
N CYS A 141 1.51 -24.16 17.66
CA CYS A 141 0.15 -24.21 17.17
C CYS A 141 -0.22 -25.59 16.61
N SER A 142 0.67 -26.21 15.86
CA SER A 142 0.48 -27.54 15.30
C SER A 142 0.40 -28.62 16.36
N GLU A 143 1.26 -28.57 17.39
CA GLU A 143 1.30 -29.54 18.50
C GLU A 143 0.05 -29.46 19.41
N ILE A 144 -0.55 -28.27 19.53
CA ILE A 144 -1.74 -28.05 20.37
C ILE A 144 -3.02 -28.37 19.63
N SER A 145 -3.04 -28.15 18.30
CA SER A 145 -4.25 -28.34 17.50
C SER A 145 -4.69 -29.81 17.46
N ALA A 146 -5.98 -30.02 17.65
CA ALA A 146 -6.69 -31.29 17.48
C ALA A 146 -7.88 -31.09 16.54
N SER A 147 -8.55 -32.16 16.16
CA SER A 147 -9.68 -32.14 15.21
C SER A 147 -10.83 -31.19 15.60
N ASP A 148 -11.05 -31.05 16.89
CA ASP A 148 -12.14 -30.28 17.50
C ASP A 148 -11.66 -29.02 18.25
N SER A 149 -10.37 -28.78 18.31
CA SER A 149 -9.77 -27.64 19.02
C SER A 149 -8.54 -27.11 18.29
N VAL A 150 -8.74 -26.16 17.40
CA VAL A 150 -7.71 -25.65 16.47
C VAL A 150 -7.14 -24.32 16.96
N VAL A 151 -5.82 -24.16 16.85
CA VAL A 151 -5.11 -22.89 16.88
C VAL A 151 -4.11 -22.84 15.73
N CYS A 152 -4.05 -21.72 15.03
CA CYS A 152 -3.15 -21.53 13.89
C CYS A 152 -2.57 -20.11 13.87
N VAL A 153 -1.52 -19.90 13.07
CA VAL A 153 -1.04 -18.54 12.77
C VAL A 153 -1.99 -17.92 11.77
N SER A 154 -2.63 -16.82 12.15
CA SER A 154 -3.57 -16.06 11.32
C SER A 154 -2.96 -14.89 10.58
N ASN A 155 -1.86 -14.34 11.08
CA ASN A 155 -1.18 -13.22 10.44
C ASN A 155 0.34 -13.36 10.61
N TYR A 156 1.04 -13.31 9.50
CA TYR A 156 2.49 -13.14 9.44
C TYR A 156 2.79 -11.66 9.19
N ASN A 157 2.87 -10.84 10.24
CA ASN A 157 2.99 -9.39 10.11
C ASN A 157 4.43 -8.92 9.89
N SER A 158 5.38 -9.51 10.63
CA SER A 158 6.80 -9.23 10.49
C SER A 158 7.62 -10.34 11.16
N LEU A 159 8.95 -10.28 11.03
CA LEU A 159 9.85 -11.16 11.80
C LEU A 159 9.66 -11.02 13.32
N LYS A 160 9.12 -9.87 13.77
CA LYS A 160 8.97 -9.55 15.20
C LYS A 160 7.54 -9.76 15.72
N GLN A 161 6.56 -9.88 14.84
CA GLN A 161 5.15 -9.95 15.22
C GLN A 161 4.36 -10.89 14.33
N ASN A 162 3.71 -11.87 14.95
CA ASN A 162 2.74 -12.75 14.32
C ASN A 162 1.45 -12.75 15.15
N VAL A 163 0.35 -13.25 14.60
CA VAL A 163 -0.90 -13.39 15.33
C VAL A 163 -1.35 -14.86 15.26
N ILE A 164 -1.74 -15.42 16.38
CA ILE A 164 -2.39 -16.73 16.45
C ILE A 164 -3.90 -16.55 16.65
N SER A 165 -4.67 -17.49 16.10
CA SER A 165 -6.14 -17.46 16.08
C SER A 165 -6.69 -18.87 16.17
N GLY A 166 -7.82 -19.05 16.86
CA GLY A 166 -8.44 -20.37 17.00
C GLY A 166 -9.45 -20.45 18.15
N HIS A 167 -9.76 -21.65 18.56
CA HIS A 167 -10.60 -21.91 19.70
C HIS A 167 -9.96 -21.36 20.98
N LYS A 168 -10.77 -20.81 21.85
CA LYS A 168 -10.30 -20.11 23.06
C LYS A 168 -9.31 -20.93 23.89
N ASP A 169 -9.63 -22.17 24.16
CA ASP A 169 -8.80 -23.03 25.02
C ASP A 169 -7.47 -23.39 24.35
N ALA A 170 -7.48 -23.66 23.03
CA ALA A 170 -6.28 -23.92 22.26
C ALA A 170 -5.38 -22.68 22.17
N VAL A 171 -5.95 -21.48 21.97
CA VAL A 171 -5.18 -20.24 21.99
C VAL A 171 -4.56 -19.99 23.36
N ILE A 172 -5.31 -20.17 24.45
CA ILE A 172 -4.81 -20.02 25.82
C ILE A 172 -3.68 -21.00 26.12
N ALA A 173 -3.79 -22.25 25.68
CA ALA A 173 -2.71 -23.24 25.80
C ALA A 173 -1.45 -22.83 25.02
N ALA A 174 -1.64 -22.29 23.80
CA ALA A 174 -0.54 -21.78 22.99
C ALA A 174 0.10 -20.54 23.63
N GLU A 175 -0.68 -19.59 24.13
CA GLU A 175 -0.18 -18.42 24.87
C GLU A 175 0.74 -18.82 26.03
N LYS A 176 0.31 -19.80 26.83
CA LYS A 176 1.10 -20.29 27.98
C LYS A 176 2.44 -20.86 27.52
N ARG A 177 2.43 -21.79 26.57
CA ARG A 177 3.67 -22.42 26.05
C ARG A 177 4.61 -21.40 25.41
N LEU A 178 4.05 -20.41 24.69
CA LEU A 178 4.85 -19.35 24.07
C LEU A 178 5.43 -18.41 25.11
N ALA A 179 4.67 -18.06 26.15
CA ALA A 179 5.15 -17.23 27.26
C ALA A 179 6.28 -17.94 28.05
N ASP A 180 6.17 -19.24 28.29
CA ASP A 180 7.21 -20.04 28.93
C ASP A 180 8.55 -20.04 28.14
N LEU A 181 8.49 -19.77 26.84
CA LEU A 181 9.65 -19.57 25.96
C LEU A 181 10.12 -18.11 25.86
N GLY A 182 9.53 -17.21 26.64
CA GLY A 182 9.88 -15.78 26.65
C GLY A 182 9.18 -14.94 25.57
N ALA A 183 8.14 -15.48 24.91
CA ALA A 183 7.36 -14.71 23.98
C ALA A 183 6.62 -13.55 24.65
N SER A 184 6.48 -12.44 23.94
CA SER A 184 5.51 -11.41 24.27
C SER A 184 4.15 -11.81 23.69
N VAL A 185 3.13 -11.96 24.54
CA VAL A 185 1.76 -12.32 24.13
C VAL A 185 0.81 -11.17 24.51
N LYS A 186 -0.05 -10.78 23.55
CA LYS A 186 -1.05 -9.72 23.76
C LYS A 186 -2.36 -10.10 23.06
N ARG A 187 -3.40 -10.36 23.82
CA ARG A 187 -4.73 -10.62 23.27
C ARG A 187 -5.25 -9.42 22.51
N LEU A 188 -5.86 -9.69 21.37
CA LEU A 188 -6.53 -8.68 20.56
C LEU A 188 -7.98 -8.52 21.02
N ASN A 189 -8.49 -7.30 20.93
CA ASN A 189 -9.90 -7.03 21.28
C ASN A 189 -10.82 -7.35 20.10
N VAL A 190 -10.94 -8.62 19.77
CA VAL A 190 -11.82 -9.15 18.73
C VAL A 190 -12.62 -10.32 19.29
N SER A 191 -13.83 -10.50 18.78
CA SER A 191 -14.77 -11.52 19.27
C SER A 191 -14.72 -12.84 18.51
N ALA A 192 -13.82 -12.97 17.53
CA ALA A 192 -13.79 -14.10 16.62
C ALA A 192 -12.37 -14.54 16.27
N ALA A 193 -12.24 -15.79 15.83
CA ALA A 193 -10.99 -16.35 15.33
C ALA A 193 -10.83 -16.12 13.83
N PHE A 194 -10.62 -14.86 13.44
CA PHE A 194 -10.44 -14.50 12.03
C PHE A 194 -9.20 -15.17 11.43
N HIS A 195 -9.25 -15.40 10.11
CA HIS A 195 -8.15 -16.01 9.35
C HIS A 195 -7.75 -17.40 9.87
N SER A 196 -8.72 -18.17 10.29
CA SER A 196 -8.57 -19.53 10.78
C SER A 196 -9.64 -20.45 10.19
N PRO A 197 -9.51 -21.79 10.32
CA PRO A 197 -10.52 -22.74 9.87
C PRO A 197 -11.93 -22.50 10.47
N LEU A 198 -12.03 -21.80 11.60
CA LEU A 198 -13.31 -21.46 12.22
C LEU A 198 -14.17 -20.53 11.35
N MET A 199 -13.57 -19.85 10.37
CA MET A 199 -14.28 -19.00 9.41
C MET A 199 -14.81 -19.77 8.18
N GLN A 200 -14.70 -21.10 8.13
CA GLN A 200 -15.18 -21.90 7.01
C GLN A 200 -16.67 -21.65 6.68
N PRO A 201 -17.60 -21.55 7.66
CA PRO A 201 -19.00 -21.24 7.36
C PRO A 201 -19.20 -19.88 6.68
N ALA A 202 -18.39 -18.87 7.06
CA ALA A 202 -18.40 -17.55 6.41
C ALA A 202 -17.85 -17.63 4.98
N LEU A 203 -16.79 -18.41 4.75
CA LEU A 203 -16.19 -18.57 3.42
C LEU A 203 -17.21 -19.06 2.40
N GLU A 204 -17.95 -20.14 2.72
CA GLU A 204 -18.90 -20.75 1.78
C GLU A 204 -20.01 -19.77 1.38
N GLN A 205 -20.55 -19.02 2.35
CA GLN A 205 -21.54 -18.01 2.07
C GLN A 205 -20.97 -16.79 1.35
N PHE A 206 -19.77 -16.35 1.73
CA PHE A 206 -19.13 -15.20 1.12
C PHE A 206 -18.72 -15.47 -0.32
N LYS A 207 -18.34 -16.70 -0.67
CA LYS A 207 -18.08 -17.12 -2.04
C LYS A 207 -19.30 -16.95 -2.94
N ILE A 208 -20.50 -17.26 -2.44
CA ILE A 208 -21.75 -17.02 -3.18
C ILE A 208 -21.93 -15.53 -3.42
N VAL A 209 -21.77 -14.70 -2.38
CA VAL A 209 -21.91 -13.25 -2.48
C VAL A 209 -20.91 -12.67 -3.46
N LEU A 210 -19.64 -13.08 -3.41
CA LEU A 210 -18.58 -12.58 -4.32
C LEU A 210 -18.89 -12.84 -5.80
N ASN A 211 -19.59 -13.92 -6.12
CA ASN A 211 -19.99 -14.25 -7.49
C ASN A 211 -21.08 -13.32 -8.07
N GLU A 212 -21.74 -12.52 -7.24
CA GLU A 212 -22.69 -11.49 -7.67
C GLU A 212 -21.99 -10.20 -8.16
N TYR A 213 -20.68 -10.06 -7.92
CA TYR A 213 -19.90 -8.89 -8.24
C TYR A 213 -18.91 -9.17 -9.40
N SER A 214 -18.69 -8.15 -10.20
CA SER A 214 -17.71 -8.19 -11.28
C SER A 214 -16.41 -7.51 -10.88
N PHE A 215 -15.30 -8.24 -10.97
CA PHE A 215 -13.97 -7.69 -10.74
C PHE A 215 -13.26 -7.43 -12.06
N ARG A 216 -12.62 -6.26 -12.15
CA ARG A 216 -11.80 -5.84 -13.30
C ARG A 216 -10.32 -6.05 -12.98
N GLN A 217 -9.49 -6.05 -14.03
CA GLN A 217 -8.04 -6.00 -13.84
C GLN A 217 -7.68 -4.71 -13.09
N PRO A 218 -6.96 -4.79 -11.96
CA PRO A 218 -6.56 -3.61 -11.20
C PRO A 218 -5.71 -2.64 -12.04
N GLU A 219 -5.94 -1.36 -11.90
CA GLU A 219 -5.01 -0.33 -12.34
C GLU A 219 -3.83 -0.26 -11.35
N GLY A 220 -2.68 -0.80 -11.76
CA GLY A 220 -1.54 -1.06 -10.88
C GLY A 220 -1.55 -2.48 -10.30
N ILE A 221 -0.60 -2.76 -9.42
CA ILE A 221 -0.35 -4.10 -8.89
C ILE A 221 -0.90 -4.20 -7.46
N VAL A 222 -1.96 -4.98 -7.27
CA VAL A 222 -2.54 -5.26 -5.95
C VAL A 222 -2.06 -6.63 -5.46
N LEU A 223 -1.52 -6.70 -4.24
CA LEU A 223 -1.02 -7.93 -3.65
C LEU A 223 -2.11 -8.66 -2.86
N SER A 224 -2.21 -9.98 -3.09
CA SER A 224 -3.10 -10.86 -2.35
C SER A 224 -2.53 -11.24 -0.99
N ASN A 225 -3.35 -11.18 0.07
CA ASN A 225 -2.96 -11.67 1.40
C ASN A 225 -2.75 -13.18 1.44
N VAL A 226 -3.44 -13.93 0.56
CA VAL A 226 -3.36 -15.41 0.52
C VAL A 226 -2.07 -15.88 -0.13
N THR A 227 -1.65 -15.25 -1.22
CA THR A 227 -0.49 -15.69 -2.01
C THR A 227 0.74 -14.82 -1.88
N ALA A 228 0.62 -13.61 -1.31
CA ALA A 228 1.64 -12.56 -1.32
C ALA A 228 2.16 -12.25 -2.75
N ARG A 229 1.30 -12.40 -3.76
CA ARG A 229 1.60 -12.15 -5.18
C ARG A 229 0.49 -11.31 -5.81
N PRO A 230 0.72 -10.69 -6.98
CA PRO A 230 -0.27 -9.89 -7.67
C PRO A 230 -1.58 -10.63 -7.93
N HIS A 231 -2.68 -9.89 -7.81
CA HIS A 231 -3.99 -10.34 -8.30
C HIS A 231 -4.07 -10.25 -9.81
N THR A 232 -4.83 -11.18 -10.40
CA THR A 232 -5.41 -11.08 -11.74
C THR A 232 -6.93 -11.08 -11.61
N ALA A 233 -7.64 -10.43 -12.52
CA ALA A 233 -9.09 -10.22 -12.42
C ALA A 233 -9.88 -11.53 -12.15
N ASP A 234 -9.52 -12.60 -12.85
CA ASP A 234 -10.14 -13.93 -12.76
C ASP A 234 -9.95 -14.62 -11.39
N GLN A 235 -8.98 -14.20 -10.60
CA GLN A 235 -8.62 -14.83 -9.32
C GLN A 235 -9.07 -14.02 -8.09
N ILE A 236 -9.53 -12.78 -8.28
CA ILE A 236 -9.85 -11.89 -7.15
C ILE A 236 -10.93 -12.53 -6.28
N ALA A 237 -12.09 -12.90 -6.84
CA ALA A 237 -13.20 -13.45 -6.07
C ALA A 237 -12.81 -14.68 -5.25
N GLU A 238 -12.13 -15.65 -5.85
CA GLU A 238 -11.67 -16.86 -5.17
C GLU A 238 -10.68 -16.54 -4.04
N ARG A 239 -9.69 -15.69 -4.30
CA ARG A 239 -8.68 -15.31 -3.29
C ARG A 239 -9.29 -14.51 -2.14
N MET A 240 -10.26 -13.63 -2.43
CA MET A 240 -10.96 -12.87 -1.40
C MET A 240 -11.85 -13.74 -0.52
N ALA A 241 -12.45 -14.80 -1.07
CA ALA A 241 -13.13 -15.81 -0.28
C ALA A 241 -12.15 -16.60 0.60
N GLN A 242 -11.08 -17.13 0.02
CA GLN A 242 -10.05 -17.89 0.74
C GLN A 242 -9.35 -17.08 1.83
N GLN A 243 -9.27 -15.77 1.70
CA GLN A 243 -8.68 -14.88 2.70
C GLN A 243 -9.32 -15.06 4.09
N LEU A 244 -10.62 -15.39 4.17
CA LEU A 244 -11.31 -15.57 5.45
C LEU A 244 -10.74 -16.68 6.32
N VAL A 245 -10.25 -17.75 5.71
CA VAL A 245 -9.72 -18.95 6.39
C VAL A 245 -8.20 -19.10 6.28
N SER A 246 -7.56 -18.20 5.53
CA SER A 246 -6.11 -18.26 5.27
C SER A 246 -5.36 -17.19 6.06
N PRO A 247 -4.11 -17.43 6.42
CA PRO A 247 -3.30 -16.43 7.09
C PRO A 247 -3.02 -15.22 6.18
N VAL A 248 -3.01 -14.03 6.77
CA VAL A 248 -2.54 -12.82 6.11
C VAL A 248 -1.02 -12.88 5.99
N ARG A 249 -0.50 -13.06 4.79
CA ARG A 249 0.94 -13.17 4.47
C ARG A 249 1.58 -11.80 4.26
N TRP A 250 1.41 -10.90 5.27
CA TRP A 250 1.84 -9.50 5.16
C TRP A 250 3.36 -9.37 5.01
N GLN A 251 4.13 -10.08 5.83
CA GLN A 251 5.59 -10.08 5.73
C GLN A 251 6.06 -10.43 4.32
N GLU A 252 5.53 -11.51 3.73
CA GLU A 252 5.91 -11.95 2.38
C GLU A 252 5.46 -10.97 1.30
N SER A 253 4.33 -10.28 1.51
CA SER A 253 3.91 -9.18 0.63
C SER A 253 4.91 -8.02 0.68
N MET A 254 5.44 -7.68 1.87
CA MET A 254 6.46 -6.65 2.01
C MET A 254 7.81 -7.08 1.42
N GLU A 255 8.17 -8.37 1.54
CA GLU A 255 9.35 -8.95 0.88
C GLU A 255 9.26 -8.84 -0.64
N TYR A 256 8.10 -9.17 -1.23
CA TYR A 256 7.83 -8.97 -2.65
C TYR A 256 8.04 -7.49 -3.06
N LEU A 257 7.47 -6.54 -2.32
CA LEU A 257 7.64 -5.11 -2.58
C LEU A 257 9.10 -4.64 -2.48
N LYS A 258 9.87 -5.19 -1.53
CA LYS A 258 11.31 -4.92 -1.42
C LYS A 258 12.07 -5.40 -2.65
N GLU A 259 11.76 -6.59 -3.17
CA GLU A 259 12.33 -7.11 -4.43
C GLU A 259 12.06 -6.17 -5.61
N GLN A 260 10.89 -5.49 -5.61
CA GLN A 260 10.54 -4.46 -6.58
C GLN A 260 11.22 -3.10 -6.34
N LYS A 261 12.11 -3.01 -5.34
CA LYS A 261 12.92 -1.82 -5.02
C LYS A 261 12.09 -0.58 -4.69
N ILE A 262 10.94 -0.75 -4.03
CA ILE A 262 10.16 0.40 -3.54
C ILE A 262 11.02 1.24 -2.58
N ARG A 263 10.85 2.56 -2.64
CA ARG A 263 11.55 3.53 -1.78
C ARG A 263 10.61 4.26 -0.82
N LEU A 264 9.36 4.40 -1.20
CA LEU A 264 8.33 5.08 -0.43
C LEU A 264 7.12 4.16 -0.26
N ALA A 265 6.62 4.05 0.97
CA ALA A 265 5.39 3.36 1.32
C ALA A 265 4.47 4.33 2.07
N VAL A 266 3.21 4.44 1.64
CA VAL A 266 2.22 5.34 2.25
C VAL A 266 1.10 4.52 2.86
N ASP A 267 0.87 4.67 4.17
CA ASP A 267 -0.29 4.13 4.89
C ASP A 267 -1.45 5.11 4.69
N VAL A 268 -2.43 4.74 3.85
CA VAL A 268 -3.50 5.63 3.35
C VAL A 268 -4.83 5.32 4.05
N GLY A 269 -4.81 5.02 5.30
CA GLY A 269 -6.02 4.75 6.06
C GLY A 269 -5.94 5.33 7.46
N PRO A 270 -6.91 5.00 8.31
CA PRO A 270 -6.87 5.47 9.69
C PRO A 270 -5.69 4.89 10.46
N GLY A 271 -5.04 5.73 11.26
CA GLY A 271 -3.92 5.35 12.14
C GLY A 271 -2.58 5.21 11.42
N LYS A 272 -1.70 4.38 11.98
CA LYS A 272 -0.31 4.22 11.53
C LYS A 272 0.21 2.79 11.66
N VAL A 273 -0.68 1.83 11.64
CA VAL A 273 -0.33 0.41 11.89
C VAL A 273 0.57 -0.13 10.80
N LEU A 274 0.24 0.09 9.53
CA LEU A 274 1.02 -0.43 8.41
C LEU A 274 2.33 0.32 8.21
N ARG A 275 2.36 1.63 8.50
CA ARG A 275 3.61 2.38 8.57
C ARG A 275 4.60 1.74 9.55
N ASN A 276 4.13 1.40 10.74
CA ASN A 276 4.97 0.76 11.76
C ASN A 276 5.39 -0.65 11.37
N LEU A 277 4.48 -1.45 10.76
CA LEU A 277 4.82 -2.77 10.24
C LEU A 277 5.82 -2.71 9.07
N MET A 278 5.74 -1.67 8.22
CA MET A 278 6.75 -1.46 7.18
C MET A 278 8.12 -1.19 7.79
N PHE A 279 8.19 -0.32 8.80
CA PHE A 279 9.44 -0.05 9.53
C PHE A 279 10.01 -1.32 10.20
N ASP A 280 9.14 -2.16 10.78
CA ASP A 280 9.56 -3.44 11.40
C ASP A 280 10.09 -4.45 10.38
N ASN A 281 9.53 -4.46 9.16
CA ASN A 281 10.00 -5.33 8.07
C ASN A 281 11.24 -4.75 7.37
N PHE A 282 11.20 -3.45 7.01
CA PHE A 282 12.24 -2.81 6.20
C PHE A 282 12.47 -1.36 6.65
N PRO A 283 13.33 -1.12 7.66
CA PRO A 283 13.59 0.22 8.22
C PRO A 283 14.21 1.19 7.21
N ASN A 284 14.77 0.70 6.12
CA ASN A 284 15.36 1.53 5.04
C ASN A 284 14.34 2.00 4.00
N VAL A 285 13.10 1.51 4.04
CA VAL A 285 12.02 2.02 3.19
C VAL A 285 11.35 3.18 3.91
N LYS A 286 11.30 4.34 3.28
CA LYS A 286 10.57 5.49 3.81
C LYS A 286 9.10 5.13 3.94
N ALA A 287 8.55 5.15 5.15
CA ALA A 287 7.14 4.83 5.40
C ALA A 287 6.48 6.01 6.12
N LEU A 288 5.39 6.53 5.55
CA LEU A 288 4.62 7.67 6.04
C LEU A 288 3.15 7.27 6.17
N THR A 289 2.41 7.91 7.09
CA THR A 289 0.95 7.78 7.17
C THR A 289 0.26 9.08 6.79
N TYR A 290 -0.79 8.98 5.98
CA TYR A 290 -1.56 10.15 5.56
C TYR A 290 -2.51 10.66 6.67
N ASP A 291 -2.78 9.84 7.68
CA ASP A 291 -3.65 10.19 8.81
C ASP A 291 -2.97 11.10 9.87
N ALA A 292 -1.63 11.16 9.90
CA ALA A 292 -0.88 12.03 10.78
C ALA A 292 -0.39 13.28 10.04
N SER A 293 -0.67 14.46 10.60
CA SER A 293 -0.38 15.74 9.91
C SER A 293 1.09 15.93 9.54
N ASP A 294 2.03 15.51 10.39
CA ASP A 294 3.46 15.68 10.13
C ASP A 294 3.92 14.78 8.97
N ASP A 295 3.52 13.51 8.98
CA ASP A 295 3.81 12.56 7.91
C ASP A 295 3.12 12.98 6.60
N ALA A 296 1.88 13.48 6.66
CA ALA A 296 1.14 13.96 5.49
C ALA A 296 1.81 15.17 4.85
N ASN A 297 2.26 16.14 5.66
CA ASN A 297 3.00 17.31 5.18
C ASN A 297 4.34 16.91 4.54
N GLU A 298 5.05 15.95 5.16
CA GLU A 298 6.30 15.42 4.59
C GLU A 298 6.03 14.70 3.27
N LEU A 299 4.97 13.89 3.20
CA LEU A 299 4.56 13.20 1.97
C LEU A 299 4.28 14.18 0.84
N ILE A 300 3.48 15.23 1.11
CA ILE A 300 3.14 16.25 0.12
C ILE A 300 4.41 16.91 -0.43
N LYS A 301 5.32 17.33 0.44
CA LYS A 301 6.61 17.90 0.04
C LYS A 301 7.46 16.95 -0.82
N LEU A 302 7.50 15.66 -0.46
CA LEU A 302 8.21 14.66 -1.24
C LEU A 302 7.59 14.50 -2.63
N LEU A 303 6.25 14.45 -2.73
CA LEU A 303 5.56 14.32 -4.01
C LEU A 303 5.66 15.60 -4.87
N GLU A 304 5.68 16.77 -4.25
CA GLU A 304 5.94 18.04 -4.95
C GLU A 304 7.35 18.08 -5.50
N ASN A 305 8.34 17.64 -4.72
CA ASN A 305 9.73 17.55 -5.18
C ASN A 305 9.91 16.48 -6.27
N GLU A 306 9.12 15.39 -6.27
CA GLU A 306 9.15 14.39 -7.35
C GLU A 306 8.44 14.86 -8.63
N LYS A 307 7.46 15.78 -8.53
CA LYS A 307 6.90 16.47 -9.72
C LYS A 307 7.96 17.31 -10.46
N THR A 308 9.00 17.72 -9.76
CA THR A 308 10.21 18.26 -10.33
C THR A 308 11.26 17.15 -10.47
N ILE A 309 10.99 16.11 -11.31
CA ILE A 309 12.14 15.29 -11.75
C ILE A 309 13.09 16.27 -12.43
N PRO A 310 14.31 16.46 -11.90
CA PRO A 310 15.17 17.48 -12.43
C PRO A 310 15.54 17.08 -13.86
N PHE A 311 14.91 17.69 -14.85
CA PHE A 311 15.17 17.42 -16.27
C PHE A 311 16.67 17.43 -16.56
N ILE A 312 17.37 18.37 -15.95
CA ILE A 312 18.83 18.52 -16.07
C ILE A 312 19.54 17.31 -15.45
N SER A 313 19.16 16.88 -14.23
CA SER A 313 19.74 15.68 -13.60
C SER A 313 19.50 14.42 -14.44
N ARG A 314 18.34 14.31 -15.09
CA ARG A 314 18.04 13.19 -15.98
C ARG A 314 18.91 13.24 -17.24
N CYS A 315 19.11 14.41 -17.82
CA CYS A 315 20.07 14.62 -18.92
C CYS A 315 21.50 14.19 -18.52
N MET A 316 21.95 14.56 -17.34
CA MET A 316 23.27 14.14 -16.81
C MET A 316 23.36 12.61 -16.67
N GLY A 317 22.33 11.97 -16.12
CA GLY A 317 22.26 10.52 -15.99
C GLY A 317 22.33 9.81 -17.35
N LEU A 318 21.60 10.29 -18.35
CA LEU A 318 21.66 9.76 -19.72
C LEU A 318 23.04 9.98 -20.37
N ALA A 319 23.64 11.14 -20.15
CA ALA A 319 24.97 11.42 -20.64
C ALA A 319 26.02 10.43 -20.11
N VAL A 320 25.96 10.10 -18.81
CA VAL A 320 26.88 9.14 -18.17
C VAL A 320 26.58 7.70 -18.59
N ALA A 321 25.30 7.30 -18.65
CA ALA A 321 24.89 5.94 -19.00
C ALA A 321 25.14 5.58 -20.47
N THR A 322 25.48 6.55 -21.33
CA THR A 322 25.71 6.33 -22.75
C THR A 322 27.15 5.90 -23.04
N LYS A 323 27.28 4.77 -23.77
CA LYS A 323 28.59 4.25 -24.14
C LYS A 323 29.38 5.27 -24.97
N ASN A 324 30.64 5.47 -24.61
CA ASN A 324 31.53 6.34 -25.35
C ASN A 324 32.23 5.58 -26.50
N LEU A 325 32.05 6.06 -27.73
CA LEU A 325 32.73 5.58 -28.94
C LEU A 325 33.64 6.67 -29.56
N CYS A 326 33.86 7.78 -28.85
CA CYS A 326 34.81 8.84 -29.27
C CYS A 326 36.22 8.43 -28.87
N ASN A 327 37.12 8.34 -29.86
CA ASN A 327 38.54 7.99 -29.68
C ASN A 327 39.47 9.20 -29.71
N ASP A 328 38.94 10.40 -29.97
CA ASP A 328 39.68 11.63 -29.99
C ASP A 328 39.55 12.37 -28.65
N ALA A 329 40.65 12.52 -27.94
CA ALA A 329 40.67 13.13 -26.60
C ALA A 329 40.29 14.62 -26.61
N GLN A 330 40.66 15.38 -27.67
CA GLN A 330 40.32 16.81 -27.76
C GLN A 330 38.84 16.99 -28.07
N VAL A 331 38.30 16.18 -28.98
CA VAL A 331 36.86 16.16 -29.29
C VAL A 331 36.04 15.72 -28.06
N TYR A 332 36.53 14.75 -27.31
CA TYR A 332 35.87 14.27 -26.09
C TYR A 332 35.84 15.36 -25.00
N GLU A 333 36.99 16.03 -24.74
CA GLU A 333 37.00 17.11 -23.74
C GLU A 333 36.07 18.26 -24.15
N ALA A 334 36.12 18.72 -25.39
CA ALA A 334 35.32 19.86 -25.85
C ALA A 334 33.79 19.55 -25.98
N ASN A 335 33.42 18.31 -26.35
CA ASN A 335 32.04 17.98 -26.72
C ASN A 335 31.35 16.98 -25.78
N VAL A 336 32.05 16.44 -24.78
CA VAL A 336 31.47 15.58 -23.75
C VAL A 336 31.69 16.16 -22.38
N VAL A 337 32.96 16.44 -22.01
CA VAL A 337 33.29 16.88 -20.64
C VAL A 337 32.78 18.29 -20.38
N GLU A 338 33.06 19.22 -21.27
CA GLU A 338 32.61 20.61 -21.08
C GLU A 338 31.10 20.81 -21.11
N PRO A 339 30.31 20.19 -22.05
CA PRO A 339 28.88 20.23 -21.98
C PRO A 339 28.33 19.55 -20.71
N TYR A 340 28.96 18.49 -20.22
CA TYR A 340 28.55 17.86 -18.97
C TYR A 340 28.76 18.77 -17.75
N ARG A 341 29.88 19.50 -17.69
CA ARG A 341 30.14 20.53 -16.66
C ARG A 341 29.07 21.63 -16.69
N GLN A 342 28.65 22.06 -17.90
CA GLN A 342 27.57 23.03 -18.02
C GLN A 342 26.25 22.49 -17.45
N LEU A 343 25.93 21.22 -17.70
CA LEU A 343 24.74 20.58 -17.08
C LEU A 343 24.84 20.55 -15.54
N GLN A 344 26.04 20.27 -14.99
CA GLN A 344 26.26 20.30 -13.55
C GLN A 344 26.05 21.70 -12.96
N LEU A 345 26.62 22.75 -13.56
CA LEU A 345 26.42 24.12 -13.10
C LEU A 345 24.96 24.57 -13.18
N MET A 346 24.23 24.18 -14.24
CA MET A 346 22.82 24.47 -14.36
C MET A 346 22.01 23.78 -13.24
N GLN A 347 22.32 22.50 -12.93
CA GLN A 347 21.67 21.79 -11.84
C GLN A 347 21.97 22.41 -10.48
N GLU A 348 23.23 22.77 -10.20
CA GLU A 348 23.65 23.45 -8.98
C GLU A 348 22.92 24.78 -8.78
N THR A 349 22.69 25.55 -9.86
CA THR A 349 21.94 26.81 -9.83
C THR A 349 20.47 26.58 -9.45
N VAL A 350 19.83 25.63 -10.11
CA VAL A 350 18.42 25.27 -9.85
C VAL A 350 18.24 24.76 -8.42
N ASP A 351 19.20 23.94 -7.93
CA ASP A 351 19.18 23.41 -6.57
C ASP A 351 19.38 24.52 -5.51
N ALA A 352 20.33 25.45 -5.75
CA ALA A 352 20.58 26.59 -4.87
C ALA A 352 19.38 27.53 -4.76
N GLU A 353 18.63 27.70 -5.84
CA GLU A 353 17.39 28.50 -5.88
C GLU A 353 16.16 27.73 -5.41
N ASN A 354 16.30 26.45 -5.07
CA ASN A 354 15.22 25.53 -4.61
C ASN A 354 13.97 25.59 -5.51
N ARG A 355 14.18 25.53 -6.82
CA ARG A 355 13.13 25.57 -7.86
C ARG A 355 13.31 24.44 -8.90
N GLY A 356 12.29 24.26 -9.73
CA GLY A 356 12.41 23.47 -10.97
C GLY A 356 13.18 24.21 -12.08
N ALA A 357 13.70 23.44 -13.04
CA ALA A 357 14.28 24.04 -14.25
C ALA A 357 13.21 24.74 -15.08
N SER A 358 13.53 25.93 -15.60
CA SER A 358 12.67 26.66 -16.54
C SER A 358 12.66 25.98 -17.92
N GLU A 359 11.71 26.34 -18.75
CA GLU A 359 11.59 25.84 -20.12
C GLU A 359 12.86 26.08 -20.96
N ASP A 360 13.45 27.25 -20.83
CA ASP A 360 14.68 27.62 -21.53
C ASP A 360 15.88 26.79 -21.02
N GLU A 361 15.95 26.55 -19.72
CA GLU A 361 16.98 25.68 -19.13
C GLU A 361 16.82 24.24 -19.58
N MET A 362 15.60 23.71 -19.66
CA MET A 362 15.33 22.35 -20.17
C MET A 362 15.73 22.25 -21.67
N ARG A 363 15.37 23.24 -22.49
CA ARG A 363 15.78 23.29 -23.90
C ARG A 363 17.30 23.34 -24.04
N ARG A 364 17.98 24.12 -23.21
CA ARG A 364 19.44 24.18 -23.18
C ARG A 364 20.08 22.88 -22.76
N ALA A 365 19.58 22.24 -21.71
CA ALA A 365 20.05 20.95 -21.25
C ALA A 365 19.88 19.84 -22.32
N LYS A 366 18.76 19.83 -23.05
CA LYS A 366 18.56 18.94 -24.21
C LYS A 366 19.64 19.16 -25.28
N GLN A 367 19.94 20.41 -25.63
CA GLN A 367 20.97 20.72 -26.62
C GLN A 367 22.35 20.18 -26.20
N LEU A 368 22.72 20.38 -24.93
CA LEU A 368 23.98 19.86 -24.38
C LEU A 368 24.01 18.32 -24.38
N LEU A 369 22.91 17.67 -24.06
CA LEU A 369 22.80 16.22 -24.13
C LEU A 369 22.97 15.69 -25.57
N LEU A 370 22.33 16.33 -26.55
CA LEU A 370 22.46 15.96 -27.95
C LEU A 370 23.92 16.16 -28.46
N GLN A 371 24.59 17.23 -28.02
CA GLN A 371 26.00 17.45 -28.32
C GLN A 371 26.86 16.28 -27.77
N ILE A 372 26.61 15.85 -26.53
CA ILE A 372 27.28 14.71 -25.92
C ILE A 372 26.97 13.40 -26.69
N PHE A 373 25.73 13.16 -27.08
CA PHE A 373 25.34 11.97 -27.85
C PHE A 373 26.06 11.92 -29.22
N ASN A 374 26.09 13.04 -29.93
CA ASN A 374 26.79 13.14 -31.22
C ASN A 374 28.29 12.89 -31.07
N ALA A 375 28.93 13.49 -30.06
CA ALA A 375 30.35 13.27 -29.79
C ALA A 375 30.66 11.81 -29.42
N LYS A 376 29.78 11.16 -28.67
CA LYS A 376 29.87 9.74 -28.32
C LYS A 376 29.50 8.80 -29.46
N LYS A 377 29.08 9.32 -30.63
CA LYS A 377 28.62 8.57 -31.81
C LYS A 377 27.41 7.66 -31.54
N VAL A 378 26.46 8.17 -30.78
CA VAL A 378 25.19 7.45 -30.50
C VAL A 378 24.38 7.42 -31.79
N PRO A 379 23.87 6.26 -32.23
CA PRO A 379 22.98 6.16 -33.40
C PRO A 379 21.71 7.02 -33.25
N ALA A 380 21.24 7.62 -34.36
CA ALA A 380 20.10 8.56 -34.32
C ALA A 380 18.81 7.93 -33.73
N ASN A 381 18.54 6.67 -34.06
CA ASN A 381 17.40 5.93 -33.51
C ASN A 381 17.51 5.74 -31.99
N GLU A 382 18.71 5.48 -31.48
CA GLU A 382 18.95 5.34 -30.04
C GLU A 382 18.86 6.71 -29.34
N GLN A 383 19.32 7.81 -29.97
CA GLN A 383 19.13 9.16 -29.45
C GLN A 383 17.63 9.48 -29.28
N GLU A 384 16.83 9.19 -30.30
CA GLU A 384 15.38 9.39 -30.29
C GLU A 384 14.71 8.61 -29.15
N GLU A 385 14.99 7.32 -29.04
CA GLU A 385 14.44 6.46 -27.96
C GLU A 385 14.79 7.00 -26.57
N ARG A 386 16.05 7.42 -26.37
CA ARG A 386 16.51 7.99 -25.09
C ARG A 386 15.85 9.33 -24.78
N LEU A 387 15.61 10.17 -25.77
CA LEU A 387 14.90 11.44 -25.61
C LEU A 387 13.43 11.23 -25.32
N GLN A 388 12.75 10.31 -26.02
CA GLN A 388 11.35 9.98 -25.71
C GLN A 388 11.23 9.49 -24.25
N ARG A 389 12.14 8.66 -23.80
CA ARG A 389 12.16 8.21 -22.42
C ARG A 389 12.47 9.34 -21.43
N LEU A 390 13.35 10.29 -21.78
CA LEU A 390 13.58 11.48 -20.99
C LEU A 390 12.30 12.28 -20.80
N TYR A 391 11.53 12.51 -21.88
CA TYR A 391 10.30 13.30 -21.85
C TYR A 391 9.21 12.61 -21.01
N LEU A 392 9.05 11.28 -21.15
CA LEU A 392 8.16 10.49 -20.32
C LEU A 392 8.54 10.54 -18.83
N ASP A 393 9.82 10.29 -18.53
CA ASP A 393 10.32 10.24 -17.14
C ASP A 393 10.23 11.61 -16.44
N THR A 394 10.16 12.72 -17.20
CA THR A 394 10.13 14.10 -16.68
C THR A 394 8.79 14.82 -16.93
N GLU A 395 7.78 14.14 -17.50
CA GLU A 395 6.47 14.68 -17.86
C GLU A 395 6.56 15.95 -18.76
N THR A 396 7.59 16.02 -19.62
CA THR A 396 7.88 17.17 -20.50
C THR A 396 7.50 16.92 -21.97
N GLU A 397 6.70 15.89 -22.27
CA GLU A 397 6.28 15.52 -23.63
C GLU A 397 5.59 16.69 -24.35
N SER A 398 4.73 17.42 -23.69
CA SER A 398 4.03 18.57 -24.25
C SER A 398 4.96 19.73 -24.63
N LEU A 399 6.14 19.81 -24.03
CA LEU A 399 7.13 20.85 -24.29
C LEU A 399 8.01 20.55 -25.52
N PHE A 400 8.21 19.26 -25.84
CA PHE A 400 9.19 18.82 -26.84
C PHE A 400 8.59 18.09 -28.05
N ASN A 401 7.32 17.66 -28.00
CA ASN A 401 6.60 17.00 -29.07
C ASN A 401 5.52 17.90 -29.72
N ALA A 402 5.56 19.22 -29.45
CA ALA A 402 4.69 20.21 -30.06
C ALA A 402 5.23 20.70 -31.42
#